data_c3682f9b53bb3a381ec5a5cb17597e1b
#
_entry.id   c3682f9b53bb3a381ec5a5cb17597e1b
#
_cell.length_a   1.000
_cell.length_b   1.000
_cell.length_c   1.000
_cell.angle_alpha   90.00
_cell.angle_beta   90.00
_cell.angle_gamma   90.00
#
_symmetry.space_group_name_H-M   'P 1'
#
loop_
_entity.id
_entity.type
_entity.pdbx_description
1 polymer ?
#
loop_
_entity_poly.entity_id
_entity_poly.type
_entity_poly.pdbx_seq_one_letter_code
_entity_poly.pdbx_strand_id
1 'polypeptide(L)'
;MTEKIKIFTISDHPLSPSGVGTQTKYIIESMLKTGKYQFVSFGGAVKHNNQQPQKTEEWGLDWIIFPVDGYGDPDKVRSLIHQQKPDILWFMTDPRFYGWLWEMENEIRAHIPMIYYHVWDNYPYPKFNRASYLSNDHIACISKVTYDIVQTVAPEVASSYIPHAVDEEIFKPSNKQDIQKYKSDRGLTNKFVCFWNNRNARRKQSGTVIWWFKDFLDKVGHDKACLIMHTEVHDQHGQDLEAIIHELGLTDGQVLFSRNKVEPRDLAAVYNMADLTINIADAEGFGLGTLESLSCGTPILVNMTGGLQEQVTDGENWFGRGLQPASRAII
;
A
#
# COMPACT_ATOMS: atom_id res chain seq x y z
N MET A 1 -12.98 32.45 13.95
CA MET A 1 -12.45 31.25 13.25
C MET A 1 -13.04 30.06 13.99
N THR A 2 -13.70 29.16 13.28
CA THR A 2 -14.16 27.88 13.86
C THR A 2 -12.93 27.10 14.31
N GLU A 3 -12.98 26.54 15.51
CA GLU A 3 -11.91 25.68 16.04
C GLU A 3 -11.72 24.48 15.11
N LYS A 4 -10.47 24.15 14.75
CA LYS A 4 -10.17 23.01 13.88
C LYS A 4 -10.30 21.71 14.66
N ILE A 5 -10.83 20.68 14.04
CA ILE A 5 -10.84 19.32 14.60
C ILE A 5 -9.41 18.79 14.58
N LYS A 6 -8.91 18.37 15.75
CA LYS A 6 -7.56 17.84 15.90
C LYS A 6 -7.58 16.31 15.91
N ILE A 7 -6.85 15.70 14.99
CA ILE A 7 -6.78 14.25 14.84
C ILE A 7 -5.39 13.77 15.27
N PHE A 8 -5.36 12.81 16.19
CA PHE A 8 -4.15 12.07 16.52
C PHE A 8 -4.05 10.84 15.62
N THR A 9 -2.92 10.68 14.92
CA THR A 9 -2.72 9.53 14.03
C THR A 9 -1.58 8.63 14.50
N ILE A 10 -1.79 7.31 14.46
CA ILE A 10 -0.77 6.30 14.73
C ILE A 10 -0.69 5.37 13.50
N SER A 11 0.44 5.42 12.78
CA SER A 11 0.67 4.62 11.57
C SER A 11 2.16 4.51 11.27
N ASP A 12 2.53 3.94 10.12
CA ASP A 12 3.86 4.17 9.56
C ASP A 12 4.11 5.66 9.43
N HIS A 13 5.38 6.05 9.53
CA HIS A 13 5.74 7.46 9.37
C HIS A 13 5.18 8.01 8.06
N PRO A 14 4.33 9.05 8.08
CA PRO A 14 3.60 9.49 6.89
C PRO A 14 4.49 10.05 5.77
N LEU A 15 5.75 10.37 6.07
CA LEU A 15 6.75 10.76 5.06
C LEU A 15 7.66 9.58 4.67
N SER A 16 7.38 8.37 5.15
CA SER A 16 8.10 7.17 4.70
C SER A 16 7.53 6.64 3.39
N PRO A 17 8.33 5.95 2.57
CA PRO A 17 7.87 5.43 1.28
C PRO A 17 7.14 4.08 1.40
N SER A 18 6.59 3.73 2.54
CA SER A 18 5.73 2.56 2.69
C SER A 18 4.32 2.86 2.16
N GLY A 19 3.59 1.82 1.73
CA GLY A 19 2.20 1.99 1.30
C GLY A 19 1.31 2.59 2.38
N VAL A 20 1.49 2.15 3.64
CA VAL A 20 0.77 2.69 4.81
C VAL A 20 1.13 4.15 5.05
N GLY A 21 2.43 4.50 5.04
CA GLY A 21 2.89 5.88 5.20
C GLY A 21 2.35 6.80 4.10
N THR A 22 2.43 6.38 2.85
CA THR A 22 1.92 7.13 1.69
C THR A 22 0.42 7.38 1.80
N GLN A 23 -0.39 6.37 2.14
CA GLN A 23 -1.84 6.55 2.30
C GLN A 23 -2.18 7.43 3.50
N THR A 24 -1.47 7.27 4.61
CA THR A 24 -1.62 8.16 5.78
C THR A 24 -1.35 9.62 5.38
N LYS A 25 -0.27 9.87 4.62
CA LYS A 25 0.05 11.19 4.09
C LYS A 25 -1.08 11.75 3.23
N TYR A 26 -1.57 10.99 2.26
CA TYR A 26 -2.64 11.43 1.35
C TYR A 26 -3.92 11.79 2.10
N ILE A 27 -4.32 10.99 3.09
CA ILE A 27 -5.48 11.28 3.95
C ILE A 27 -5.28 12.59 4.71
N ILE A 28 -4.14 12.74 5.38
CA ILE A 28 -3.82 13.93 6.18
C ILE A 28 -3.81 15.19 5.30
N GLU A 29 -3.08 15.18 4.19
CA GLU A 29 -2.96 16.34 3.29
C GLU A 29 -4.30 16.71 2.66
N SER A 30 -5.11 15.73 2.24
CA SER A 30 -6.44 15.99 1.70
C SER A 30 -7.36 16.66 2.73
N MET A 31 -7.30 16.24 3.98
CA MET A 31 -8.07 16.84 5.06
C MET A 31 -7.55 18.24 5.44
N LEU A 32 -6.23 18.42 5.50
CA LEU A 32 -5.60 19.72 5.76
C LEU A 32 -5.98 20.77 4.72
N LYS A 33 -6.03 20.40 3.44
CA LYS A 33 -6.47 21.29 2.33
C LYS A 33 -7.87 21.88 2.55
N THR A 34 -8.72 21.23 3.34
CA THR A 34 -10.05 21.76 3.68
C THR A 34 -10.01 22.90 4.68
N GLY A 35 -8.89 23.11 5.38
CA GLY A 35 -8.74 24.13 6.42
C GLY A 35 -9.47 23.83 7.74
N LYS A 36 -10.14 22.67 7.85
CA LYS A 36 -11.00 22.30 8.99
C LYS A 36 -10.28 21.43 10.04
N TYR A 37 -9.11 20.89 9.72
CA TYR A 37 -8.43 19.87 10.53
C TYR A 37 -7.02 20.27 10.91
N GLN A 38 -6.54 19.69 12.00
CA GLN A 38 -5.14 19.68 12.43
C GLN A 38 -4.74 18.25 12.74
N PHE A 39 -3.47 17.93 12.60
CA PHE A 39 -2.95 16.61 12.87
C PHE A 39 -1.76 16.61 13.82
N VAL A 40 -1.77 15.65 14.74
CA VAL A 40 -0.60 15.23 15.49
C VAL A 40 -0.38 13.75 15.19
N SER A 41 0.80 13.39 14.72
CA SER A 41 1.07 12.05 14.20
C SER A 41 2.19 11.38 14.97
N PHE A 42 2.06 10.09 15.30
CA PHE A 42 3.21 9.26 15.58
C PHE A 42 3.81 8.78 14.25
N GLY A 43 5.11 9.01 14.07
CA GLY A 43 5.86 8.55 12.92
C GLY A 43 6.45 7.16 13.20
N GLY A 44 5.63 6.12 13.09
CA GLY A 44 6.01 4.74 13.39
C GLY A 44 6.80 4.02 12.28
N ALA A 45 7.17 2.78 12.57
CA ALA A 45 7.82 1.83 11.65
C ALA A 45 9.19 2.26 11.08
N VAL A 46 9.78 3.35 11.54
CA VAL A 46 11.11 3.83 11.13
C VAL A 46 12.01 4.06 12.35
N LYS A 47 13.31 4.04 12.15
CA LYS A 47 14.28 4.46 13.17
C LYS A 47 14.49 5.97 13.06
N HIS A 48 14.41 6.67 14.17
CA HIS A 48 14.60 8.11 14.22
C HIS A 48 16.00 8.48 14.71
N ASN A 49 16.73 9.25 13.92
CA ASN A 49 18.00 9.85 14.32
C ASN A 49 17.79 11.07 15.23
N ASN A 50 16.63 11.74 15.13
CA ASN A 50 16.25 12.90 15.92
C ASN A 50 14.93 12.60 16.65
N GLN A 51 14.92 12.80 17.96
CA GLN A 51 13.77 12.59 18.83
C GLN A 51 12.90 13.85 18.99
N GLN A 52 13.18 14.92 18.23
CA GLN A 52 12.37 16.15 18.28
C GLN A 52 11.17 16.04 17.33
N PRO A 53 10.01 16.61 17.73
CA PRO A 53 8.85 16.72 16.85
C PRO A 53 9.20 17.46 15.55
N GLN A 54 8.71 16.94 14.44
CA GLN A 54 8.94 17.49 13.10
C GLN A 54 7.69 18.21 12.61
N LYS A 55 7.90 19.27 11.86
CA LYS A 55 6.86 20.01 11.14
C LYS A 55 7.17 19.94 9.66
N THR A 56 6.13 19.83 8.83
CA THR A 56 6.30 19.99 7.39
C THR A 56 6.35 21.47 7.03
N GLU A 57 7.12 21.84 6.02
CA GLU A 57 7.19 23.24 5.57
C GLU A 57 5.84 23.77 5.11
N GLU A 58 5.06 22.94 4.44
CA GLU A 58 3.76 23.30 3.85
C GLU A 58 2.69 23.54 4.91
N TRP A 59 2.64 22.70 5.97
CA TRP A 59 1.53 22.70 6.94
C TRP A 59 1.88 23.30 8.31
N GLY A 60 3.16 23.51 8.60
CA GLY A 60 3.62 24.14 9.82
C GLY A 60 3.04 23.50 11.09
N LEU A 61 2.28 24.30 11.87
CA LEU A 61 1.65 23.87 13.12
C LEU A 61 0.38 23.04 12.92
N ASP A 62 -0.18 23.03 11.73
CA ASP A 62 -1.37 22.23 11.43
C ASP A 62 -1.05 20.75 11.29
N TRP A 63 0.24 20.38 11.17
CA TRP A 63 0.67 18.99 11.17
C TRP A 63 2.02 18.83 11.88
N ILE A 64 2.02 18.16 13.01
CA ILE A 64 3.21 17.86 13.82
C ILE A 64 3.40 16.35 13.89
N ILE A 65 4.60 15.87 13.55
CA ILE A 65 4.97 14.45 13.59
C ILE A 65 5.91 14.22 14.76
N PHE A 66 5.53 13.35 15.67
CA PHE A 66 6.32 12.93 16.82
C PHE A 66 7.07 11.64 16.50
N PRO A 67 8.41 11.60 16.64
CA PRO A 67 9.17 10.39 16.46
C PRO A 67 8.85 9.39 17.58
N VAL A 68 8.61 8.14 17.20
CA VAL A 68 8.34 7.04 18.15
C VAL A 68 9.02 5.76 17.68
N ASP A 69 9.46 4.93 18.62
CA ASP A 69 9.90 3.58 18.31
C ASP A 69 8.69 2.67 18.09
N GLY A 70 8.78 1.78 17.11
CA GLY A 70 7.65 0.93 16.70
C GLY A 70 6.45 1.79 16.30
N TYR A 71 5.36 1.70 17.03
CA TYR A 71 4.15 2.52 16.84
C TYR A 71 3.80 3.33 18.09
N GLY A 72 4.75 3.46 19.02
CA GLY A 72 4.55 4.11 20.32
C GLY A 72 4.27 3.11 21.43
N ASP A 73 3.85 3.64 22.57
CA ASP A 73 3.53 2.89 23.79
C ASP A 73 2.44 3.60 24.59
N PRO A 74 1.85 2.94 25.62
CA PRO A 74 0.79 3.53 26.45
C PRO A 74 1.11 4.90 27.04
N ASP A 75 2.33 5.10 27.54
CA ASP A 75 2.69 6.35 28.22
C ASP A 75 2.82 7.50 27.24
N LYS A 76 3.35 7.25 26.04
CA LYS A 76 3.41 8.25 24.97
C LYS A 76 2.01 8.64 24.48
N VAL A 77 1.09 7.68 24.36
CA VAL A 77 -0.30 7.96 23.96
C VAL A 77 -0.99 8.81 25.03
N ARG A 78 -0.89 8.44 26.31
CA ARG A 78 -1.44 9.24 27.43
C ARG A 78 -0.90 10.66 27.45
N SER A 79 0.42 10.77 27.33
CA SER A 79 1.12 12.07 27.32
C SER A 79 0.64 12.94 26.16
N LEU A 80 0.54 12.37 24.94
CA LEU A 80 0.11 13.13 23.77
C LEU A 80 -1.37 13.54 23.87
N ILE A 81 -2.27 12.66 24.30
CA ILE A 81 -3.70 12.98 24.51
C ILE A 81 -3.83 14.12 25.53
N HIS A 82 -3.11 14.02 26.64
CA HIS A 82 -3.17 15.07 27.69
C HIS A 82 -2.62 16.42 27.18
N GLN A 83 -1.51 16.43 26.45
CA GLN A 83 -0.84 17.66 25.99
C GLN A 83 -1.52 18.29 24.79
N GLN A 84 -1.90 17.47 23.81
CA GLN A 84 -2.40 17.94 22.52
C GLN A 84 -3.92 18.03 22.45
N LYS A 85 -4.63 17.32 23.34
CA LYS A 85 -6.09 17.28 23.44
C LYS A 85 -6.74 17.04 22.06
N PRO A 86 -6.44 15.92 21.39
CA PRO A 86 -7.07 15.60 20.11
C PRO A 86 -8.55 15.28 20.32
N ASP A 87 -9.34 15.46 19.27
CA ASP A 87 -10.75 15.13 19.23
C ASP A 87 -11.00 13.68 18.79
N ILE A 88 -10.04 13.08 18.06
CA ILE A 88 -10.16 11.74 17.46
C ILE A 88 -8.79 11.06 17.51
N LEU A 89 -8.76 9.76 17.82
CA LEU A 89 -7.64 8.86 17.53
C LEU A 89 -7.95 8.07 16.26
N TRP A 90 -7.12 8.23 15.24
CA TRP A 90 -7.14 7.45 14.00
C TRP A 90 -5.85 6.64 13.85
N PHE A 91 -5.93 5.36 13.47
CA PHE A 91 -4.75 4.54 13.34
C PHE A 91 -4.88 3.52 12.22
N MET A 92 -3.75 3.18 11.61
CA MET A 92 -3.63 2.30 10.44
C MET A 92 -2.34 1.51 10.53
N THR A 93 -2.39 0.26 10.39
CA THR A 93 -1.42 -0.78 10.00
C THR A 93 -1.97 -2.16 10.36
N ASP A 94 -1.14 -3.21 10.27
CA ASP A 94 -1.52 -4.56 10.64
C ASP A 94 -1.97 -4.63 12.11
N PRO A 95 -3.14 -5.21 12.42
CA PRO A 95 -3.68 -5.25 13.77
C PRO A 95 -2.76 -5.91 14.79
N ARG A 96 -1.85 -6.79 14.37
CA ARG A 96 -0.88 -7.43 15.28
C ARG A 96 0.03 -6.46 16.00
N PHE A 97 0.20 -5.25 15.48
CA PHE A 97 1.03 -4.21 16.11
C PHE A 97 0.29 -3.39 17.18
N TYR A 98 -1.04 -3.52 17.30
CA TYR A 98 -1.88 -2.67 18.14
C TYR A 98 -2.50 -3.36 19.37
N GLY A 99 -2.07 -4.57 19.72
CA GLY A 99 -2.57 -5.25 20.93
C GLY A 99 -2.54 -4.36 22.15
N TRP A 100 -1.41 -3.71 22.40
CA TRP A 100 -1.22 -2.77 23.50
C TRP A 100 -2.14 -1.54 23.44
N LEU A 101 -2.50 -1.05 22.24
CA LEU A 101 -3.39 0.09 22.05
C LEU A 101 -4.84 -0.29 22.38
N TRP A 102 -5.28 -1.47 21.95
CA TRP A 102 -6.62 -1.97 22.29
C TRP A 102 -6.76 -2.35 23.75
N GLU A 103 -5.69 -2.74 24.45
CA GLU A 103 -5.71 -2.91 25.90
C GLU A 103 -6.02 -1.59 26.65
N MET A 104 -5.78 -0.44 26.03
CA MET A 104 -6.10 0.89 26.54
C MET A 104 -7.48 1.43 26.10
N GLU A 105 -8.25 0.67 25.35
CA GLU A 105 -9.46 1.19 24.67
C GLU A 105 -10.44 1.89 25.62
N ASN A 106 -10.68 1.32 26.80
CA ASN A 106 -11.60 1.90 27.78
C ASN A 106 -11.10 3.27 28.30
N GLU A 107 -9.78 3.42 28.47
CA GLU A 107 -9.18 4.68 28.89
C GLU A 107 -9.28 5.75 27.78
N ILE A 108 -8.96 5.36 26.54
CA ILE A 108 -8.96 6.29 25.41
C ILE A 108 -10.39 6.71 25.04
N ARG A 109 -11.30 5.74 24.90
CA ARG A 109 -12.69 5.96 24.46
C ARG A 109 -13.54 6.70 25.50
N ALA A 110 -13.09 6.77 26.75
CA ALA A 110 -13.69 7.67 27.75
C ALA A 110 -13.49 9.16 27.42
N HIS A 111 -12.56 9.49 26.53
CA HIS A 111 -12.18 10.86 26.19
C HIS A 111 -12.35 11.19 24.71
N ILE A 112 -11.93 10.29 23.82
CA ILE A 112 -11.94 10.48 22.36
C ILE A 112 -12.29 9.19 21.65
N PRO A 113 -13.03 9.23 20.52
CA PRO A 113 -13.32 8.05 19.72
C PRO A 113 -12.08 7.47 19.05
N MET A 114 -12.06 6.15 18.91
CA MET A 114 -11.03 5.37 18.21
C MET A 114 -11.53 4.92 16.85
N ILE A 115 -10.82 5.31 15.81
CA ILE A 115 -11.10 4.95 14.43
C ILE A 115 -9.95 4.12 13.88
N TYR A 116 -10.22 2.86 13.52
CA TYR A 116 -9.24 1.97 12.91
C TYR A 116 -9.42 1.92 11.39
N TYR A 117 -8.33 2.17 10.64
CA TYR A 117 -8.31 2.00 9.19
C TYR A 117 -7.75 0.61 8.86
N HIS A 118 -8.64 -0.32 8.59
CA HIS A 118 -8.46 -1.76 8.59
C HIS A 118 -7.83 -2.26 7.30
N VAL A 119 -6.75 -3.07 7.43
CA VAL A 119 -5.92 -3.55 6.32
C VAL A 119 -5.81 -5.09 6.22
N TRP A 120 -6.46 -5.86 7.10
CA TRP A 120 -6.34 -7.31 7.11
C TRP A 120 -7.00 -7.94 5.89
N ASP A 121 -6.29 -8.84 5.22
CA ASP A 121 -6.67 -9.40 3.92
C ASP A 121 -6.62 -10.94 3.86
N ASN A 122 -6.25 -11.61 4.96
CA ASN A 122 -5.98 -13.04 4.95
C ASN A 122 -7.26 -13.87 5.15
N TYR A 123 -7.25 -15.07 4.59
CA TYR A 123 -8.25 -16.09 4.80
C TYR A 123 -7.65 -17.27 5.60
N PRO A 124 -8.41 -17.93 6.50
CA PRO A 124 -9.81 -17.66 6.88
C PRO A 124 -10.00 -16.36 7.63
N TYR A 125 -11.20 -15.78 7.61
CA TYR A 125 -11.48 -14.52 8.29
C TYR A 125 -11.13 -14.61 9.77
N PRO A 126 -10.45 -13.58 10.33
CA PRO A 126 -9.73 -13.66 11.60
C PRO A 126 -10.68 -13.49 12.80
N LYS A 127 -11.44 -14.54 13.16
CA LYS A 127 -12.32 -14.51 14.33
C LYS A 127 -11.59 -14.14 15.63
N PHE A 128 -10.30 -14.38 15.70
CA PHE A 128 -9.45 -13.98 16.81
C PHE A 128 -9.26 -12.45 16.91
N ASN A 129 -9.49 -11.70 15.84
CA ASN A 129 -9.44 -10.23 15.86
C ASN A 129 -10.76 -9.61 16.38
N ARG A 130 -11.79 -10.40 16.66
CA ARG A 130 -13.10 -9.87 17.06
C ARG A 130 -13.01 -8.90 18.25
N ALA A 131 -12.30 -9.26 19.32
CA ALA A 131 -12.14 -8.37 20.47
C ALA A 131 -11.52 -7.04 20.08
N SER A 132 -10.46 -7.07 19.29
CA SER A 132 -9.80 -5.87 18.77
C SER A 132 -10.72 -5.00 17.90
N TYR A 133 -11.58 -5.65 17.07
CA TYR A 133 -12.54 -4.89 16.26
C TYR A 133 -13.61 -4.21 17.13
N LEU A 134 -14.12 -4.89 18.15
CA LEU A 134 -15.09 -4.32 19.09
C LEU A 134 -14.54 -3.17 19.93
N SER A 135 -13.21 -3.08 20.04
CA SER A 135 -12.51 -2.00 20.78
C SER A 135 -12.41 -0.68 20.00
N ASN A 136 -13.16 -0.52 18.91
CA ASN A 136 -13.20 0.70 18.12
C ASN A 136 -14.61 1.27 18.04
N ASP A 137 -14.70 2.58 17.87
CA ASP A 137 -15.97 3.27 17.63
C ASP A 137 -16.36 3.20 16.16
N HIS A 138 -15.36 3.13 15.28
CA HIS A 138 -15.58 2.95 13.85
C HIS A 138 -14.39 2.23 13.20
N ILE A 139 -14.67 1.41 12.18
CA ILE A 139 -13.66 0.77 11.34
C ILE A 139 -13.88 1.18 9.89
N ALA A 140 -12.93 1.92 9.34
CA ALA A 140 -12.87 2.21 7.91
C ALA A 140 -12.07 1.09 7.21
N CYS A 141 -12.56 0.57 6.09
CA CYS A 141 -12.02 -0.60 5.41
C CYS A 141 -11.50 -0.22 4.02
N ILE A 142 -10.27 -0.62 3.72
CA ILE A 142 -9.55 -0.21 2.50
C ILE A 142 -10.02 -0.91 1.22
N SER A 143 -10.76 -2.01 1.35
CA SER A 143 -11.30 -2.77 0.21
C SER A 143 -12.60 -3.46 0.60
N LYS A 144 -13.35 -3.95 -0.41
CA LYS A 144 -14.58 -4.73 -0.17
C LYS A 144 -14.30 -5.96 0.69
N VAL A 145 -13.20 -6.66 0.43
CA VAL A 145 -12.80 -7.83 1.23
C VAL A 145 -12.52 -7.45 2.68
N THR A 146 -11.79 -6.35 2.93
CA THR A 146 -11.54 -5.90 4.30
C THR A 146 -12.82 -5.47 5.02
N TYR A 147 -13.79 -4.91 4.29
CA TYR A 147 -15.11 -4.60 4.79
C TYR A 147 -15.91 -5.86 5.15
N ASP A 148 -15.94 -6.84 4.24
CA ASP A 148 -16.63 -8.13 4.47
C ASP A 148 -16.06 -8.90 5.66
N ILE A 149 -14.74 -8.79 5.90
CA ILE A 149 -14.08 -9.35 7.08
C ILE A 149 -14.67 -8.74 8.35
N VAL A 150 -14.76 -7.41 8.45
CA VAL A 150 -15.30 -6.72 9.63
C VAL A 150 -16.78 -7.09 9.82
N GLN A 151 -17.58 -7.04 8.76
CA GLN A 151 -19.00 -7.41 8.80
C GLN A 151 -19.26 -8.87 9.21
N THR A 152 -18.31 -9.77 8.90
CA THR A 152 -18.41 -11.18 9.27
C THR A 152 -17.94 -11.45 10.70
N VAL A 153 -16.85 -10.77 11.12
CA VAL A 153 -16.18 -11.06 12.39
C VAL A 153 -16.78 -10.26 13.55
N ALA A 154 -17.15 -9.01 13.32
CA ALA A 154 -17.70 -8.08 14.32
C ALA A 154 -18.76 -7.15 13.71
N PRO A 155 -19.94 -7.70 13.31
CA PRO A 155 -20.99 -6.92 12.64
C PRO A 155 -21.60 -5.81 13.52
N GLU A 156 -21.35 -5.84 14.82
CA GLU A 156 -21.82 -4.83 15.78
C GLU A 156 -21.05 -3.52 15.69
N VAL A 157 -19.83 -3.54 15.15
CA VAL A 157 -19.00 -2.33 15.01
C VAL A 157 -19.46 -1.53 13.80
N ALA A 158 -19.64 -0.23 13.99
CA ALA A 158 -19.87 0.68 12.88
C ALA A 158 -18.67 0.63 11.91
N SER A 159 -18.93 0.39 10.63
CA SER A 159 -17.87 0.31 9.63
C SER A 159 -18.28 0.92 8.30
N SER A 160 -17.29 1.33 7.52
CA SER A 160 -17.46 1.89 6.19
C SER A 160 -16.39 1.41 5.22
N TYR A 161 -16.75 1.29 3.96
CA TYR A 161 -15.81 1.07 2.87
C TYR A 161 -15.22 2.40 2.43
N ILE A 162 -13.94 2.59 2.65
CA ILE A 162 -13.17 3.78 2.25
C ILE A 162 -11.88 3.28 1.58
N PRO A 163 -11.85 3.13 0.25
CA PRO A 163 -10.70 2.58 -0.45
C PRO A 163 -9.51 3.54 -0.40
N HIS A 164 -8.33 2.98 -0.59
CA HIS A 164 -7.14 3.77 -0.86
C HIS A 164 -7.27 4.55 -2.17
N ALA A 165 -6.47 5.60 -2.29
CA ALA A 165 -6.38 6.42 -3.47
C ALA A 165 -4.93 6.62 -3.91
N VAL A 166 -4.74 7.10 -5.13
CA VAL A 166 -3.47 7.54 -5.68
C VAL A 166 -3.58 9.00 -6.12
N ASP A 167 -2.44 9.67 -6.24
CA ASP A 167 -2.40 11.05 -6.71
C ASP A 167 -2.58 11.09 -8.23
N GLU A 168 -3.74 11.55 -8.69
CA GLU A 168 -4.12 11.65 -10.10
C GLU A 168 -3.31 12.69 -10.88
N GLU A 169 -2.66 13.63 -10.21
CA GLU A 169 -1.75 14.58 -10.85
C GLU A 169 -0.40 13.95 -11.18
N ILE A 170 -0.05 12.88 -10.50
CA ILE A 170 1.19 12.11 -10.70
C ILE A 170 0.92 10.88 -11.57
N PHE A 171 -0.03 10.03 -11.14
CA PHE A 171 -0.36 8.78 -11.83
C PHE A 171 -1.49 9.04 -12.84
N LYS A 172 -1.11 9.42 -14.05
CA LYS A 172 -2.01 9.70 -15.17
C LYS A 172 -1.38 9.27 -16.49
N PRO A 173 -2.18 9.07 -17.54
CA PRO A 173 -1.67 8.70 -18.84
C PRO A 173 -0.71 9.77 -19.40
N SER A 174 0.45 9.34 -19.86
CA SER A 174 1.42 10.16 -20.58
C SER A 174 1.12 10.21 -22.07
N ASN A 175 1.61 11.23 -22.76
CA ASN A 175 1.48 11.27 -24.21
C ASN A 175 2.37 10.20 -24.90
N LYS A 176 1.99 9.79 -26.11
CA LYS A 176 2.68 8.73 -26.86
C LYS A 176 4.15 9.03 -27.14
N GLN A 177 4.50 10.30 -27.33
CA GLN A 177 5.87 10.70 -27.63
C GLN A 177 6.79 10.48 -26.42
N ASP A 178 6.34 10.85 -25.23
CA ASP A 178 7.08 10.61 -23.99
C ASP A 178 7.24 9.12 -23.72
N ILE A 179 6.18 8.32 -23.91
CA ILE A 179 6.24 6.86 -23.76
C ILE A 179 7.27 6.25 -24.73
N GLN A 180 7.24 6.65 -26.01
CA GLN A 180 8.21 6.18 -27.00
C GLN A 180 9.63 6.57 -26.63
N LYS A 181 9.85 7.80 -26.16
CA LYS A 181 11.15 8.27 -25.70
C LYS A 181 11.64 7.42 -24.52
N TYR A 182 10.80 7.19 -23.50
CA TYR A 182 11.16 6.36 -22.33
C TYR A 182 11.53 4.93 -22.73
N LYS A 183 10.80 4.32 -23.67
CA LYS A 183 11.14 2.98 -24.22
C LYS A 183 12.46 3.03 -25.00
N SER A 184 12.66 4.04 -25.84
CA SER A 184 13.88 4.21 -26.65
C SER A 184 15.13 4.39 -25.79
N ASP A 185 15.08 5.27 -24.81
CA ASP A 185 16.20 5.57 -23.89
C ASP A 185 16.65 4.31 -23.11
N ARG A 186 15.82 3.28 -23.04
CA ARG A 186 16.07 2.02 -22.32
C ARG A 186 16.22 0.80 -23.25
N GLY A 187 16.27 1.01 -24.58
CA GLY A 187 16.36 -0.09 -25.56
C GLY A 187 15.14 -1.01 -25.61
N LEU A 188 13.96 -0.49 -25.24
CA LEU A 188 12.71 -1.26 -25.13
C LEU A 188 11.69 -0.94 -26.24
N THR A 189 12.05 -0.17 -27.26
CA THR A 189 11.14 0.35 -28.30
C THR A 189 10.27 -0.75 -28.95
N ASN A 190 10.85 -1.92 -29.21
CA ASN A 190 10.18 -3.01 -29.90
C ASN A 190 9.85 -4.20 -28.98
N LYS A 191 9.86 -3.97 -27.67
CA LYS A 191 9.57 -5.02 -26.69
C LYS A 191 8.20 -4.81 -26.06
N PHE A 192 7.50 -5.90 -25.78
CA PHE A 192 6.37 -5.91 -24.86
C PHE A 192 6.90 -5.83 -23.44
N VAL A 193 6.54 -4.78 -22.72
CA VAL A 193 7.07 -4.49 -21.39
C VAL A 193 6.08 -4.93 -20.33
N CYS A 194 6.44 -5.94 -19.55
CA CYS A 194 5.76 -6.30 -18.30
C CYS A 194 6.38 -5.54 -17.13
N PHE A 195 5.55 -5.09 -16.20
CA PHE A 195 6.01 -4.44 -14.98
C PHE A 195 5.49 -5.15 -13.73
N TRP A 196 6.35 -5.31 -12.74
CA TRP A 196 6.03 -5.85 -11.43
C TRP A 196 6.59 -4.93 -10.35
N ASN A 197 5.72 -4.31 -9.56
CA ASN A 197 6.06 -3.37 -8.50
C ASN A 197 5.55 -3.89 -7.17
N ASN A 198 6.39 -4.58 -6.42
CA ASN A 198 6.06 -5.11 -5.10
C ASN A 198 7.35 -5.32 -4.29
N ARG A 199 7.22 -5.38 -2.96
CA ARG A 199 8.27 -5.93 -2.11
C ARG A 199 8.52 -7.40 -2.48
N ASN A 200 9.78 -7.80 -2.51
CA ASN A 200 10.16 -9.20 -2.69
C ASN A 200 9.85 -10.00 -1.41
N ALA A 201 8.58 -10.28 -1.16
CA ALA A 201 8.11 -11.13 -0.07
C ALA A 201 7.43 -12.38 -0.66
N ARG A 202 7.53 -13.53 0.02
CA ARG A 202 7.04 -14.82 -0.49
C ARG A 202 5.62 -14.76 -1.03
N ARG A 203 4.69 -14.14 -0.28
CA ARG A 203 3.30 -13.98 -0.70
C ARG A 203 3.09 -13.17 -2.00
N LYS A 204 4.10 -12.45 -2.45
CA LYS A 204 4.05 -11.64 -3.68
C LYS A 204 4.46 -12.43 -4.93
N GLN A 205 4.91 -13.68 -4.75
CA GLN A 205 5.17 -14.62 -5.83
C GLN A 205 6.19 -14.14 -6.88
N SER A 206 7.22 -13.41 -6.43
CA SER A 206 8.24 -12.80 -7.30
C SER A 206 8.92 -13.81 -8.25
N GLY A 207 9.36 -14.95 -7.72
CA GLY A 207 9.97 -16.02 -8.51
C GLY A 207 8.99 -16.69 -9.46
N THR A 208 7.72 -16.85 -9.08
CA THR A 208 6.67 -17.38 -9.96
C THR A 208 6.43 -16.45 -11.14
N VAL A 209 6.45 -15.13 -10.95
CA VAL A 209 6.35 -14.15 -12.05
C VAL A 209 7.49 -14.33 -13.05
N ILE A 210 8.74 -14.48 -12.56
CA ILE A 210 9.91 -14.69 -13.43
C ILE A 210 9.78 -16.00 -14.19
N TRP A 211 9.35 -17.07 -13.52
CA TRP A 211 9.13 -18.37 -14.16
C TRP A 211 8.08 -18.29 -15.27
N TRP A 212 6.91 -17.72 -15.01
CA TRP A 212 5.86 -17.55 -16.03
C TRP A 212 6.29 -16.64 -17.16
N PHE A 213 7.09 -15.62 -16.85
CA PHE A 213 7.64 -14.74 -17.86
C PHE A 213 8.62 -15.47 -18.78
N LYS A 214 9.42 -16.42 -18.25
CA LYS A 214 10.24 -17.30 -19.08
C LYS A 214 9.39 -18.16 -20.00
N ASP A 215 8.35 -18.82 -19.49
CA ASP A 215 7.45 -19.62 -20.32
C ASP A 215 6.77 -18.79 -21.43
N PHE A 216 6.50 -17.52 -21.14
CA PHE A 216 6.01 -16.58 -22.15
C PHE A 216 7.07 -16.28 -23.20
N LEU A 217 8.31 -15.98 -22.82
CA LEU A 217 9.41 -15.74 -23.74
C LEU A 217 9.73 -16.94 -24.63
N ASP A 218 9.67 -18.16 -24.11
CA ASP A 218 9.87 -19.40 -24.87
C ASP A 218 8.86 -19.55 -26.01
N LYS A 219 7.67 -18.94 -25.90
CA LYS A 219 6.61 -18.96 -26.91
C LYS A 219 6.71 -17.80 -27.91
N VAL A 220 7.10 -16.61 -27.46
CA VAL A 220 7.07 -15.40 -28.29
C VAL A 220 8.43 -14.98 -28.84
N GLY A 221 9.51 -15.45 -28.20
CA GLY A 221 10.90 -15.08 -28.48
C GLY A 221 11.51 -14.22 -27.38
N HIS A 222 12.76 -14.52 -26.99
CA HIS A 222 13.46 -13.91 -25.87
C HIS A 222 13.85 -12.43 -26.11
N ASP A 223 13.79 -11.97 -27.35
CA ASP A 223 14.02 -10.58 -27.76
C ASP A 223 12.73 -9.74 -27.80
N LYS A 224 11.55 -10.34 -27.70
CA LYS A 224 10.24 -9.70 -27.94
C LYS A 224 9.65 -9.03 -26.71
N ALA A 225 10.08 -9.41 -25.52
CA ALA A 225 9.51 -8.85 -24.30
C ALA A 225 10.60 -8.58 -23.24
N CYS A 226 10.24 -7.79 -22.23
CA CYS A 226 11.07 -7.48 -21.08
C CYS A 226 10.18 -7.39 -19.82
N LEU A 227 10.63 -7.98 -18.72
CA LEU A 227 10.03 -7.82 -17.40
C LEU A 227 10.87 -6.82 -16.58
N ILE A 228 10.25 -5.73 -16.17
CA ILE A 228 10.85 -4.79 -15.22
C ILE A 228 10.30 -5.12 -13.82
N MET A 229 11.18 -5.34 -12.86
CA MET A 229 10.82 -5.59 -11.46
C MET A 229 11.35 -4.44 -10.59
N HIS A 230 10.43 -3.66 -10.02
CA HIS A 230 10.77 -2.62 -9.04
C HIS A 230 10.71 -3.22 -7.64
N THR A 231 11.87 -3.62 -7.12
CA THR A 231 11.97 -4.37 -5.87
C THR A 231 13.41 -4.49 -5.35
N GLU A 232 13.54 -4.82 -4.06
CA GLU A 232 14.79 -5.33 -3.49
C GLU A 232 14.99 -6.79 -3.91
N VAL A 233 16.11 -7.09 -4.59
CA VAL A 233 16.36 -8.44 -5.14
C VAL A 233 16.76 -9.47 -4.10
N HIS A 234 17.28 -9.02 -2.95
CA HIS A 234 17.71 -9.84 -1.81
C HIS A 234 16.98 -9.43 -0.53
N ASP A 235 15.66 -9.59 -0.48
CA ASP A 235 14.88 -9.36 0.75
C ASP A 235 14.95 -10.62 1.65
N GLN A 236 15.21 -10.44 2.95
CA GLN A 236 15.28 -11.55 3.92
C GLN A 236 14.00 -12.38 4.04
N HIS A 237 12.86 -11.83 3.60
CA HIS A 237 11.55 -12.50 3.60
C HIS A 237 11.13 -12.93 2.19
N GLY A 238 12.02 -12.79 1.20
CA GLY A 238 11.76 -13.04 -0.20
C GLY A 238 12.56 -14.21 -0.77
N GLN A 239 12.81 -14.09 -2.05
CA GLN A 239 13.58 -15.05 -2.85
C GLN A 239 14.84 -14.34 -3.39
N ASP A 240 15.89 -15.11 -3.67
CA ASP A 240 17.07 -14.62 -4.39
C ASP A 240 16.72 -14.53 -5.89
N LEU A 241 16.35 -13.34 -6.33
CA LEU A 241 15.87 -13.14 -7.70
C LEU A 241 17.02 -13.19 -8.72
N GLU A 242 18.26 -12.88 -8.33
CA GLU A 242 19.42 -13.00 -9.19
C GLU A 242 19.75 -14.46 -9.45
N ALA A 243 19.72 -15.31 -8.44
CA ALA A 243 19.90 -16.75 -8.62
C ALA A 243 18.80 -17.34 -9.53
N ILE A 244 17.55 -16.90 -9.38
CA ILE A 244 16.43 -17.37 -10.21
C ILE A 244 16.65 -17.01 -11.69
N ILE A 245 16.98 -15.76 -12.03
CA ILE A 245 17.20 -15.38 -13.43
C ILE A 245 18.40 -16.09 -14.05
N HIS A 246 19.45 -16.32 -13.26
CA HIS A 246 20.63 -17.07 -13.70
C HIS A 246 20.27 -18.54 -14.01
N GLU A 247 19.57 -19.21 -13.11
CA GLU A 247 19.14 -20.60 -13.27
C GLU A 247 18.20 -20.79 -14.45
N LEU A 248 17.35 -19.80 -14.74
CA LEU A 248 16.42 -19.81 -15.86
C LEU A 248 17.02 -19.31 -17.18
N GLY A 249 18.31 -18.92 -17.20
CA GLY A 249 18.98 -18.41 -18.39
C GLY A 249 18.45 -17.07 -18.91
N LEU A 250 17.94 -16.20 -18.02
CA LEU A 250 17.39 -14.88 -18.34
C LEU A 250 18.39 -13.75 -18.09
N THR A 251 19.64 -13.93 -18.55
CA THR A 251 20.77 -13.03 -18.23
C THR A 251 21.03 -11.94 -19.27
N ASP A 252 20.31 -11.94 -20.40
CA ASP A 252 20.56 -11.05 -21.55
C ASP A 252 19.58 -9.88 -21.60
N GLY A 253 19.19 -9.33 -20.45
CA GLY A 253 18.29 -8.18 -20.33
C GLY A 253 16.81 -8.48 -20.55
N GLN A 254 16.39 -9.75 -20.42
CA GLN A 254 14.97 -10.12 -20.42
C GLN A 254 14.27 -9.68 -19.13
N VAL A 255 15.01 -9.69 -18.01
CA VAL A 255 14.53 -9.20 -16.71
C VAL A 255 15.44 -8.06 -16.25
N LEU A 256 14.83 -6.92 -15.92
CA LEU A 256 15.52 -5.73 -15.44
C LEU A 256 15.07 -5.40 -14.02
N PHE A 257 16.01 -5.14 -13.12
CA PHE A 257 15.71 -4.74 -11.76
C PHE A 257 15.86 -3.23 -11.55
N SER A 258 14.79 -2.60 -11.07
CA SER A 258 14.80 -1.25 -10.52
C SER A 258 14.95 -1.34 -9.00
N ARG A 259 16.19 -1.24 -8.49
CA ARG A 259 16.55 -1.51 -7.08
C ARG A 259 16.44 -0.29 -6.18
N ASN A 260 16.64 0.89 -6.74
CA ASN A 260 16.62 2.14 -5.98
C ASN A 260 15.19 2.65 -5.84
N LYS A 261 14.92 3.29 -4.70
CA LYS A 261 13.70 4.07 -4.55
C LYS A 261 13.68 5.14 -5.63
N VAL A 262 12.53 5.29 -6.26
CA VAL A 262 12.29 6.29 -7.30
C VAL A 262 11.23 7.26 -6.83
N GLU A 263 11.28 8.48 -7.33
CA GLU A 263 10.24 9.47 -7.08
C GLU A 263 8.92 9.01 -7.72
N PRO A 264 7.75 9.39 -7.16
CA PRO A 264 6.45 8.98 -7.69
C PRO A 264 6.25 9.29 -9.18
N ARG A 265 6.81 10.41 -9.68
CA ARG A 265 6.75 10.75 -11.12
C ARG A 265 7.55 9.79 -12.00
N ASP A 266 8.71 9.34 -11.52
CA ASP A 266 9.51 8.35 -12.24
C ASP A 266 8.82 6.98 -12.24
N LEU A 267 8.18 6.63 -11.13
CA LEU A 267 7.36 5.42 -11.05
C LEU A 267 6.18 5.47 -12.01
N ALA A 268 5.48 6.60 -12.10
CA ALA A 268 4.41 6.83 -13.06
C ALA A 268 4.90 6.69 -14.52
N ALA A 269 6.13 7.14 -14.82
CA ALA A 269 6.74 6.95 -16.13
C ALA A 269 6.97 5.47 -16.46
N VAL A 270 7.36 4.64 -15.46
CA VAL A 270 7.51 3.20 -15.67
C VAL A 270 6.15 2.54 -15.93
N TYR A 271 5.10 2.87 -15.19
CA TYR A 271 3.74 2.39 -15.46
C TYR A 271 3.30 2.76 -16.88
N ASN A 272 3.45 4.02 -17.27
CA ASN A 272 3.09 4.49 -18.61
C ASN A 272 3.87 3.80 -19.74
N MET A 273 5.12 3.38 -19.48
CA MET A 273 5.96 2.66 -20.44
C MET A 273 5.59 1.17 -20.53
N ALA A 274 5.03 0.61 -19.46
CA ALA A 274 4.62 -0.79 -19.42
C ALA A 274 3.39 -1.05 -20.30
N ASP A 275 3.37 -2.21 -20.95
CA ASP A 275 2.22 -2.70 -21.70
C ASP A 275 1.28 -3.53 -20.81
N LEU A 276 1.79 -4.01 -19.66
CA LEU A 276 1.05 -4.81 -18.68
C LEU A 276 1.71 -4.72 -17.31
N THR A 277 0.93 -4.46 -16.26
CA THR A 277 1.40 -4.63 -14.87
C THR A 277 0.89 -5.95 -14.28
N ILE A 278 1.77 -6.68 -13.59
CA ILE A 278 1.47 -8.00 -13.04
C ILE A 278 1.47 -7.92 -11.50
N ASN A 279 0.43 -8.45 -10.85
CA ASN A 279 0.40 -8.66 -9.41
C ASN A 279 -0.34 -9.97 -9.08
N ILE A 280 0.41 -11.04 -8.90
CA ILE A 280 -0.13 -12.37 -8.58
C ILE A 280 0.05 -12.74 -7.11
N ALA A 281 -0.01 -11.75 -6.23
CA ALA A 281 0.08 -11.97 -4.79
C ALA A 281 -0.98 -12.96 -4.29
N ASP A 282 -0.62 -13.79 -3.29
CA ASP A 282 -1.55 -14.73 -2.65
C ASP A 282 -2.58 -13.98 -1.79
N ALA A 283 -2.16 -12.87 -1.18
CA ALA A 283 -3.01 -11.96 -0.43
C ALA A 283 -2.58 -10.51 -0.67
N GLU A 284 -3.58 -9.63 -0.85
CA GLU A 284 -3.37 -8.20 -1.09
C GLU A 284 -4.56 -7.40 -0.52
N GLY A 285 -4.30 -6.60 0.51
CA GLY A 285 -5.37 -5.81 1.15
C GLY A 285 -6.03 -4.83 0.20
N PHE A 286 -5.22 -4.13 -0.59
CA PHE A 286 -5.71 -3.21 -1.60
C PHE A 286 -4.98 -3.37 -2.95
N GLY A 287 -3.65 -3.21 -3.00
CA GLY A 287 -2.86 -3.25 -4.22
C GLY A 287 -2.65 -1.86 -4.82
N LEU A 288 -1.91 -0.98 -4.14
CA LEU A 288 -1.62 0.37 -4.63
C LEU A 288 -0.97 0.36 -6.02
N GLY A 289 0.00 -0.53 -6.25
CA GLY A 289 0.70 -0.60 -7.54
C GLY A 289 -0.21 -0.95 -8.71
N THR A 290 -1.31 -1.68 -8.50
CA THR A 290 -2.29 -1.95 -9.54
C THR A 290 -3.21 -0.76 -9.81
N LEU A 291 -3.58 0.01 -8.77
CA LEU A 291 -4.32 1.25 -8.95
C LEU A 291 -3.48 2.33 -9.65
N GLU A 292 -2.20 2.47 -9.28
CA GLU A 292 -1.23 3.35 -9.96
C GLU A 292 -1.13 3.02 -11.45
N SER A 293 -1.05 1.72 -11.77
CA SER A 293 -1.03 1.22 -13.15
C SER A 293 -2.27 1.62 -13.93
N LEU A 294 -3.46 1.34 -13.38
CA LEU A 294 -4.74 1.68 -14.01
C LEU A 294 -4.89 3.20 -14.18
N SER A 295 -4.48 3.99 -13.20
CA SER A 295 -4.48 5.45 -13.29
C SER A 295 -3.57 5.96 -14.41
N CYS A 296 -2.47 5.28 -14.70
CA CYS A 296 -1.60 5.55 -15.84
C CYS A 296 -2.15 5.01 -17.18
N GLY A 297 -3.28 4.31 -17.17
CA GLY A 297 -3.89 3.73 -18.37
C GLY A 297 -3.30 2.37 -18.77
N THR A 298 -2.48 1.75 -17.93
CA THR A 298 -1.83 0.45 -18.19
C THR A 298 -2.66 -0.68 -17.58
N PRO A 299 -3.05 -1.70 -18.39
CA PRO A 299 -3.87 -2.82 -17.92
C PRO A 299 -3.11 -3.68 -16.90
N ILE A 300 -3.87 -4.45 -16.11
CA ILE A 300 -3.33 -5.30 -15.04
C ILE A 300 -3.62 -6.79 -15.29
N LEU A 301 -2.67 -7.65 -14.87
CA LEU A 301 -2.85 -9.09 -14.72
C LEU A 301 -2.72 -9.44 -13.23
N VAL A 302 -3.79 -9.90 -12.61
CA VAL A 302 -3.85 -10.08 -11.16
C VAL A 302 -4.45 -11.40 -10.73
N ASN A 303 -4.05 -11.92 -9.58
CA ASN A 303 -4.84 -12.94 -8.88
C ASN A 303 -6.15 -12.33 -8.38
N MET A 304 -7.24 -13.10 -8.47
CA MET A 304 -8.56 -12.73 -7.93
C MET A 304 -8.58 -12.91 -6.41
N THR A 305 -7.81 -12.07 -5.70
CA THR A 305 -7.66 -12.06 -4.24
C THR A 305 -7.70 -10.65 -3.69
N GLY A 306 -8.19 -10.50 -2.46
CA GLY A 306 -8.22 -9.23 -1.73
C GLY A 306 -8.78 -8.07 -2.55
N GLY A 307 -8.17 -6.91 -2.42
CA GLY A 307 -8.53 -5.70 -3.15
C GLY A 307 -8.25 -5.73 -4.66
N LEU A 308 -7.43 -6.67 -5.14
CA LEU A 308 -7.16 -6.82 -6.58
C LEU A 308 -8.42 -7.17 -7.37
N GLN A 309 -9.37 -7.88 -6.76
CA GLN A 309 -10.61 -8.28 -7.41
C GLN A 309 -11.45 -7.07 -7.84
N GLU A 310 -11.55 -6.06 -6.99
CA GLU A 310 -12.36 -4.86 -7.25
C GLU A 310 -11.65 -3.85 -8.15
N GLN A 311 -10.34 -4.02 -8.38
CA GLN A 311 -9.57 -3.19 -9.30
C GLN A 311 -9.58 -3.73 -10.73
N VAL A 312 -9.57 -5.05 -10.90
CA VAL A 312 -9.52 -5.66 -12.23
C VAL A 312 -10.88 -5.65 -12.92
N THR A 313 -11.96 -5.55 -12.15
CA THR A 313 -13.33 -5.47 -12.70
C THR A 313 -14.26 -4.74 -11.73
N ASP A 314 -15.20 -3.97 -12.27
CA ASP A 314 -16.33 -3.39 -11.54
C ASP A 314 -17.56 -4.31 -11.53
N GLY A 315 -17.47 -5.51 -12.14
CA GLY A 315 -18.53 -6.48 -12.34
C GLY A 315 -19.10 -6.49 -13.76
N GLU A 316 -18.98 -5.38 -14.48
CA GLU A 316 -19.43 -5.24 -15.88
C GLU A 316 -18.24 -5.10 -16.83
N ASN A 317 -17.27 -4.27 -16.47
CA ASN A 317 -16.09 -3.98 -17.26
C ASN A 317 -14.84 -4.67 -16.69
N TRP A 318 -13.91 -5.01 -17.57
CA TRP A 318 -12.62 -5.57 -17.21
C TRP A 318 -11.50 -4.58 -17.59
N PHE A 319 -10.69 -4.22 -16.62
CA PHE A 319 -9.55 -3.30 -16.76
C PHE A 319 -8.20 -4.04 -16.89
N GLY A 320 -8.26 -5.35 -17.10
CA GLY A 320 -7.15 -6.26 -17.24
C GLY A 320 -7.61 -7.71 -17.24
N ARG A 321 -6.78 -8.61 -16.71
CA ARG A 321 -7.09 -10.04 -16.59
C ARG A 321 -7.00 -10.51 -15.16
N GLY A 322 -8.08 -11.10 -14.65
CA GLY A 322 -8.13 -11.82 -13.39
C GLY A 322 -7.77 -13.29 -13.55
N LEU A 323 -6.88 -13.80 -12.71
CA LEU A 323 -6.55 -15.21 -12.59
C LEU A 323 -7.26 -15.79 -11.38
N GLN A 324 -8.05 -16.83 -11.57
CA GLN A 324 -8.70 -17.53 -10.46
C GLN A 324 -7.67 -18.41 -9.77
N PRO A 325 -7.40 -18.24 -8.47
CA PRO A 325 -6.53 -19.14 -7.73
C PRO A 325 -7.17 -20.54 -7.65
N ALA A 326 -6.35 -21.59 -7.71
CA ALA A 326 -6.82 -22.98 -7.60
C ALA A 326 -7.47 -23.26 -6.22
N SER A 327 -7.00 -22.56 -5.19
CA SER A 327 -7.57 -22.58 -3.83
C SER A 327 -7.35 -21.22 -3.17
N ARG A 328 -8.13 -20.93 -2.09
CA ARG A 328 -7.82 -19.76 -1.26
C ARG A 328 -6.52 -19.98 -0.51
N ALA A 329 -5.63 -18.99 -0.54
CA ALA A 329 -4.42 -19.02 0.27
C ALA A 329 -4.79 -18.97 1.76
N ILE A 330 -4.23 -19.90 2.52
CA ILE A 330 -4.25 -19.88 3.98
C ILE A 330 -2.84 -19.38 4.38
N ILE A 331 -2.78 -18.20 4.95
CA ILE A 331 -1.53 -17.54 5.31
C ILE A 331 -1.43 -17.39 6.82
#